data_164d4cc9691c0771d16e9d852cb15289
#
_entry.id   164d4cc9691c0771d16e9d852cb15289
#
_cell.length_a   1.000
_cell.length_b   1.000
_cell.length_c   1.000
_cell.angle_alpha   90.00
_cell.angle_beta   90.00
_cell.angle_gamma   90.00
#
_symmetry.space_group_name_H-M   'P 1'
#
loop_
_entity.id
_entity.type
_entity.pdbx_description
1 polymer ?
#
loop_
_entity_poly.entity_id
_entity_poly.type
_entity_poly.pdbx_seq_one_letter_code
_entity_poly.pdbx_strand_id
1 'polypeptide(L)'
;TGSNGKTSTKDFCASVLGRKFRVTKTQGNFNNHVGLPRTILETTSEHEVGVWEIGMNHPGEVAPLAKIAAPDAAIITNIGVAHIEFMGTREAIAREKGALAEAVDSEGTVILNADDPFSEGIAKRTRARVVLAGINNGVLRATEIEQSASGSEFTILEGGHRCRARLSVPGLHMVQNALLAVAAGRAFGVLLEECAVGLATAPLTKARLQIKEINGVQFLDDSYNANPDSMKAALRTLMELDADGRRIAVLGEMRELGAESQRGHEEVGEEAAALGVDQLIGIGEMGGIISGAAKKAGLEKSDTAESTSEAADLLIDIAEPGDLILIKGSRLARTEDVIAAFAKAREGARV
;
A
#
# COMPACT_ATOMS: atom_id res chain seq x y z
N THR A 1 3.86 -11.27 -3.24
CA THR A 1 3.93 -10.33 -4.37
C THR A 1 2.59 -9.60 -4.58
N GLY A 2 2.53 -8.69 -5.54
CA GLY A 2 1.34 -7.95 -5.94
C GLY A 2 1.68 -6.61 -6.57
N SER A 3 0.70 -5.93 -7.15
CA SER A 3 0.90 -4.59 -7.70
C SER A 3 1.08 -3.56 -6.58
N ASN A 4 0.21 -3.60 -5.57
CA ASN A 4 0.21 -2.73 -4.40
C ASN A 4 0.19 -3.55 -3.10
N GLY A 5 0.57 -2.94 -1.97
CA GLY A 5 0.42 -3.55 -0.65
C GLY A 5 1.47 -4.59 -0.25
N LYS A 6 2.42 -4.97 -1.10
CA LYS A 6 3.46 -5.98 -0.81
C LYS A 6 4.17 -5.74 0.52
N THR A 7 4.76 -4.57 0.70
CA THR A 7 5.55 -4.23 1.88
C THR A 7 4.71 -4.19 3.15
N SER A 8 3.51 -3.59 3.08
CA SER A 8 2.59 -3.55 4.24
C SER A 8 2.13 -4.96 4.61
N THR A 9 1.76 -5.80 3.62
CA THR A 9 1.39 -7.21 3.86
C THR A 9 2.55 -7.99 4.46
N LYS A 10 3.78 -7.81 3.97
CA LYS A 10 5.01 -8.42 4.53
C LYS A 10 5.20 -7.99 6.01
N ASP A 11 5.02 -6.70 6.32
CA ASP A 11 5.18 -6.21 7.68
C ASP A 11 4.11 -6.77 8.62
N PHE A 12 2.84 -6.82 8.19
CA PHE A 12 1.76 -7.48 8.92
C PHE A 12 2.02 -8.98 9.09
N CYS A 13 2.42 -9.69 8.03
CA CYS A 13 2.74 -11.11 8.10
C CYS A 13 3.85 -11.39 9.12
N ALA A 14 4.93 -10.61 9.09
CA ALA A 14 6.03 -10.79 10.02
C ALA A 14 5.59 -10.57 11.47
N SER A 15 4.73 -9.58 11.74
CA SER A 15 4.21 -9.33 13.08
C SER A 15 3.22 -10.41 13.54
N VAL A 16 2.31 -10.83 12.66
CA VAL A 16 1.34 -11.91 12.95
C VAL A 16 2.05 -13.24 13.21
N LEU A 17 2.97 -13.64 12.32
CA LEU A 17 3.73 -14.89 12.49
C LEU A 17 4.68 -14.81 13.68
N GLY A 18 5.19 -13.63 14.00
CA GLY A 18 6.03 -13.36 15.17
C GLY A 18 5.35 -13.61 16.51
N ARG A 19 4.02 -13.79 16.54
CA ARG A 19 3.28 -14.24 17.74
C ARG A 19 3.57 -15.67 18.13
N LYS A 20 4.08 -16.47 17.18
CA LYS A 20 4.33 -17.91 17.39
C LYS A 20 5.74 -18.33 17.04
N PHE A 21 6.39 -17.64 16.10
CA PHE A 21 7.66 -18.04 15.51
C PHE A 21 8.71 -16.95 15.61
N ARG A 22 9.98 -17.32 15.54
CA ARG A 22 11.09 -16.39 15.29
C ARG A 22 11.15 -16.09 13.79
N VAL A 23 10.79 -14.89 13.42
CA VAL A 23 10.59 -14.47 12.03
C VAL A 23 11.74 -13.63 11.52
N THR A 24 12.21 -13.91 10.31
CA THR A 24 13.03 -13.00 9.50
C THR A 24 12.20 -12.51 8.31
N LYS A 25 12.48 -11.31 7.79
CA LYS A 25 11.75 -10.72 6.67
C LYS A 25 12.64 -9.90 5.77
N THR A 26 12.21 -9.70 4.52
CA THR A 26 12.84 -8.75 3.60
C THR A 26 12.96 -7.36 4.23
N GLN A 27 14.16 -6.82 4.23
CA GLN A 27 14.46 -5.47 4.67
C GLN A 27 14.35 -4.49 3.50
N GLY A 28 13.80 -3.29 3.78
CA GLY A 28 13.64 -2.25 2.76
C GLY A 28 12.91 -2.76 1.51
N ASN A 29 13.53 -2.55 0.34
CA ASN A 29 13.06 -2.97 -0.98
C ASN A 29 13.93 -4.09 -1.61
N PHE A 30 14.60 -4.92 -0.81
CA PHE A 30 15.43 -6.04 -1.29
C PHE A 30 14.57 -7.21 -1.81
N ASN A 31 13.73 -6.94 -2.80
CA ASN A 31 12.71 -7.84 -3.33
C ASN A 31 12.96 -8.30 -4.78
N ASN A 32 14.14 -8.00 -5.34
CA ASN A 32 14.56 -8.35 -6.69
C ASN A 32 15.64 -9.45 -6.71
N HIS A 33 16.17 -9.77 -7.89
CA HIS A 33 17.17 -10.82 -8.11
C HIS A 33 18.50 -10.65 -7.36
N VAL A 34 18.79 -9.47 -6.84
CA VAL A 34 19.95 -9.20 -5.97
C VAL A 34 19.53 -9.18 -4.49
N GLY A 35 18.46 -8.48 -4.18
CA GLY A 35 18.02 -8.23 -2.82
C GLY A 35 17.44 -9.47 -2.14
N LEU A 36 16.58 -10.24 -2.83
CA LEU A 36 15.96 -11.43 -2.25
C LEU A 36 16.99 -12.50 -1.83
N PRO A 37 17.93 -12.93 -2.69
CA PRO A 37 18.97 -13.91 -2.27
C PRO A 37 19.79 -13.40 -1.08
N ARG A 38 20.17 -12.13 -1.10
CA ARG A 38 20.89 -11.50 0.02
C ARG A 38 20.11 -11.63 1.33
N THR A 39 18.84 -11.28 1.33
CA THR A 39 18.00 -11.35 2.53
C THR A 39 17.86 -12.80 3.03
N ILE A 40 17.73 -13.76 2.13
CA ILE A 40 17.67 -15.18 2.48
C ILE A 40 18.99 -15.65 3.14
N LEU A 41 20.13 -15.22 2.61
CA LEU A 41 21.44 -15.56 3.17
C LEU A 41 21.71 -14.93 4.55
N GLU A 42 20.99 -13.86 4.92
CA GLU A 42 21.04 -13.27 6.26
C GLU A 42 20.23 -14.09 7.30
N THR A 43 19.51 -15.14 6.86
CA THR A 43 18.74 -16.02 7.75
C THR A 43 19.70 -16.91 8.55
N THR A 44 19.45 -17.01 9.84
CA THR A 44 20.21 -17.88 10.77
C THR A 44 19.39 -19.08 11.18
N SER A 45 20.02 -20.08 11.83
CA SER A 45 19.35 -21.25 12.40
C SER A 45 18.36 -20.93 13.53
N GLU A 46 18.36 -19.71 14.03
CA GLU A 46 17.39 -19.26 15.04
C GLU A 46 16.03 -18.90 14.43
N HIS A 47 15.98 -18.55 13.14
CA HIS A 47 14.73 -18.21 12.47
C HIS A 47 13.97 -19.46 12.07
N GLU A 48 12.67 -19.45 12.34
CA GLU A 48 11.75 -20.56 12.04
C GLU A 48 10.90 -20.26 10.80
N VAL A 49 10.66 -18.97 10.51
CA VAL A 49 9.88 -18.52 9.36
C VAL A 49 10.55 -17.33 8.66
N GLY A 50 10.60 -17.37 7.34
CA GLY A 50 11.01 -16.27 6.49
C GLY A 50 9.81 -15.64 5.77
N VAL A 51 9.71 -14.32 5.78
CA VAL A 51 8.68 -13.56 5.04
C VAL A 51 9.37 -12.76 3.94
N TRP A 52 9.29 -13.27 2.72
CA TRP A 52 9.99 -12.72 1.56
C TRP A 52 9.08 -11.89 0.69
N GLU A 53 9.46 -10.63 0.45
CA GLU A 53 8.79 -9.79 -0.55
C GLU A 53 9.41 -10.08 -1.92
N ILE A 54 8.56 -10.39 -2.92
CA ILE A 54 8.96 -10.61 -4.31
C ILE A 54 8.37 -9.49 -5.17
N GLY A 55 9.26 -8.65 -5.70
CA GLY A 55 8.96 -7.61 -6.67
C GLY A 55 9.25 -8.07 -8.09
N MET A 56 8.68 -7.37 -9.07
CA MET A 56 9.01 -7.52 -10.48
C MET A 56 8.79 -6.19 -11.21
N ASN A 57 9.56 -5.94 -12.25
CA ASN A 57 9.36 -4.83 -13.19
C ASN A 57 9.10 -5.38 -14.60
N HIS A 58 9.73 -6.51 -14.97
CA HIS A 58 9.69 -7.10 -16.32
C HIS A 58 9.14 -8.52 -16.30
N PRO A 59 8.66 -9.02 -17.47
CA PRO A 59 8.25 -10.41 -17.62
C PRO A 59 9.39 -11.40 -17.31
N GLY A 60 9.05 -12.52 -16.65
CA GLY A 60 9.98 -13.61 -16.36
C GLY A 60 10.79 -13.45 -15.07
N GLU A 61 10.56 -12.41 -14.27
CA GLU A 61 11.32 -12.16 -13.03
C GLU A 61 10.77 -12.93 -11.81
N VAL A 62 9.45 -13.17 -11.74
CA VAL A 62 8.83 -13.79 -10.56
C VAL A 62 9.18 -15.27 -10.43
N ALA A 63 9.16 -16.05 -11.52
CA ALA A 63 9.40 -17.48 -11.45
C ALA A 63 10.81 -17.86 -10.91
N PRO A 64 11.91 -17.21 -11.35
CA PRO A 64 13.24 -17.45 -10.75
C PRO A 64 13.31 -17.06 -9.27
N LEU A 65 12.68 -15.94 -8.87
CA LEU A 65 12.64 -15.49 -7.49
C LEU A 65 11.84 -16.46 -6.61
N ALA A 66 10.71 -16.94 -7.10
CA ALA A 66 9.89 -17.95 -6.42
C ALA A 66 10.68 -19.25 -6.22
N LYS A 67 11.44 -19.68 -7.23
CA LYS A 67 12.33 -20.86 -7.12
C LYS A 67 13.41 -20.67 -6.05
N ILE A 68 13.98 -19.47 -5.92
CA ILE A 68 14.98 -19.16 -4.89
C ILE A 68 14.32 -19.14 -3.51
N ALA A 69 13.12 -18.55 -3.39
CA ALA A 69 12.40 -18.48 -2.13
C ALA A 69 11.87 -19.83 -1.66
N ALA A 70 11.58 -20.77 -2.58
CA ALA A 70 10.99 -22.09 -2.31
C ALA A 70 9.85 -22.03 -1.28
N PRO A 71 8.73 -21.33 -1.59
CA PRO A 71 7.75 -20.96 -0.59
C PRO A 71 6.82 -22.10 -0.17
N ASP A 72 6.62 -22.29 1.14
CA ASP A 72 5.54 -23.12 1.70
C ASP A 72 4.19 -22.42 1.59
N ALA A 73 4.19 -21.09 1.54
CA ALA A 73 3.01 -20.30 1.29
C ALA A 73 3.30 -19.08 0.41
N ALA A 74 2.34 -18.70 -0.42
CA ALA A 74 2.41 -17.51 -1.26
C ALA A 74 1.22 -16.59 -1.01
N ILE A 75 1.47 -15.27 -1.05
CA ILE A 75 0.43 -14.25 -1.00
C ILE A 75 0.53 -13.40 -2.27
N ILE A 76 -0.61 -13.21 -2.95
CA ILE A 76 -0.73 -12.24 -4.04
C ILE A 76 -1.74 -11.19 -3.60
N THR A 77 -1.26 -9.96 -3.37
CA THR A 77 -2.07 -8.91 -2.73
C THR A 77 -3.15 -8.36 -3.66
N ASN A 78 -2.78 -8.05 -4.89
CA ASN A 78 -3.69 -7.58 -5.95
C ASN A 78 -2.98 -7.51 -7.30
N ILE A 79 -3.79 -7.38 -8.37
CA ILE A 79 -3.36 -7.18 -9.75
C ILE A 79 -3.86 -5.82 -10.23
N GLY A 80 -3.01 -4.81 -10.14
CA GLY A 80 -3.24 -3.45 -10.63
C GLY A 80 -2.36 -3.11 -11.83
N VAL A 81 -2.20 -1.81 -12.10
CA VAL A 81 -1.46 -1.28 -13.27
C VAL A 81 0.03 -0.99 -12.99
N ALA A 82 0.56 -1.38 -11.83
CA ALA A 82 1.98 -1.19 -11.54
C ALA A 82 2.85 -1.92 -12.58
N HIS A 83 3.88 -1.23 -13.11
CA HIS A 83 4.82 -1.70 -14.14
C HIS A 83 4.15 -2.01 -15.50
N ILE A 84 3.00 -1.39 -15.80
CA ILE A 84 2.25 -1.64 -17.04
C ILE A 84 3.05 -1.26 -18.29
N GLU A 85 3.97 -0.31 -18.18
CA GLU A 85 4.92 0.07 -19.23
C GLU A 85 5.66 -1.14 -19.82
N PHE A 86 6.12 -2.05 -18.95
CA PHE A 86 6.91 -3.22 -19.36
C PHE A 86 6.06 -4.46 -19.57
N MET A 87 4.92 -4.52 -18.89
CA MET A 87 4.03 -5.69 -18.90
C MET A 87 2.95 -5.62 -19.98
N GLY A 88 2.60 -4.42 -20.45
CA GLY A 88 1.62 -4.14 -21.47
C GLY A 88 0.17 -4.24 -21.01
N THR A 89 -0.24 -5.31 -20.28
CA THR A 89 -1.63 -5.51 -19.83
C THR A 89 -1.71 -6.03 -18.40
N ARG A 90 -2.87 -5.84 -17.74
CA ARG A 90 -3.14 -6.40 -16.41
C ARG A 90 -3.15 -7.93 -16.42
N GLU A 91 -3.60 -8.56 -17.52
CA GLU A 91 -3.56 -10.02 -17.71
C GLU A 91 -2.12 -10.54 -17.74
N ALA A 92 -1.19 -9.80 -18.36
CA ALA A 92 0.24 -10.12 -18.32
C ALA A 92 0.80 -9.99 -16.90
N ILE A 93 0.43 -8.94 -16.17
CA ILE A 93 0.79 -8.76 -14.76
C ILE A 93 0.24 -9.91 -13.90
N ALA A 94 -1.02 -10.32 -14.11
CA ALA A 94 -1.65 -11.45 -13.42
C ALA A 94 -0.94 -12.78 -13.73
N ARG A 95 -0.54 -12.98 -14.98
CA ARG A 95 0.21 -14.16 -15.41
C ARG A 95 1.58 -14.22 -14.73
N GLU A 96 2.29 -13.13 -14.73
CA GLU A 96 3.63 -13.03 -14.14
C GLU A 96 3.59 -13.25 -12.61
N LYS A 97 2.73 -12.53 -11.91
CA LYS A 97 2.59 -12.68 -10.45
C LYS A 97 2.04 -14.06 -10.06
N GLY A 98 1.18 -14.63 -10.90
CA GLY A 98 0.64 -15.99 -10.73
C GLY A 98 1.71 -17.08 -10.76
N ALA A 99 2.89 -16.85 -11.35
CA ALA A 99 4.00 -17.78 -11.30
C ALA A 99 4.47 -18.06 -9.85
N LEU A 100 4.24 -17.13 -8.91
CA LEU A 100 4.49 -17.38 -7.50
C LEU A 100 3.54 -18.46 -6.93
N ALA A 101 2.27 -18.44 -7.32
CA ALA A 101 1.30 -19.45 -6.89
C ALA A 101 1.61 -20.85 -7.47
N GLU A 102 2.17 -20.91 -8.67
CA GLU A 102 2.59 -22.17 -9.31
C GLU A 102 3.81 -22.79 -8.61
N ALA A 103 4.63 -21.97 -7.95
CA ALA A 103 5.84 -22.43 -7.26
C ALA A 103 5.57 -23.03 -5.87
N VAL A 104 4.35 -22.93 -5.36
CA VAL A 104 3.95 -23.53 -4.07
C VAL A 104 3.57 -25.00 -4.29
N ASP A 105 4.16 -25.89 -3.50
CA ASP A 105 3.86 -27.32 -3.56
C ASP A 105 2.42 -27.63 -3.14
N SER A 106 1.93 -28.85 -3.50
CA SER A 106 0.54 -29.28 -3.24
C SER A 106 0.15 -29.24 -1.76
N GLU A 107 1.09 -29.44 -0.86
CA GLU A 107 0.88 -29.37 0.59
C GLU A 107 0.91 -27.94 1.14
N GLY A 108 1.31 -26.97 0.32
CA GLY A 108 1.42 -25.56 0.69
C GLY A 108 0.09 -24.80 0.63
N THR A 109 0.18 -23.49 0.79
CA THR A 109 -1.00 -22.61 0.78
C THR A 109 -0.78 -21.38 -0.09
N VAL A 110 -1.73 -21.09 -0.97
CA VAL A 110 -1.79 -19.85 -1.75
C VAL A 110 -2.91 -18.98 -1.22
N ILE A 111 -2.56 -17.75 -0.82
CA ILE A 111 -3.48 -16.78 -0.25
C ILE A 111 -3.71 -15.69 -1.29
N LEU A 112 -4.97 -15.45 -1.64
CA LEU A 112 -5.36 -14.50 -2.67
C LEU A 112 -6.39 -13.52 -2.13
N ASN A 113 -6.37 -12.32 -2.68
CA ASN A 113 -7.37 -11.30 -2.44
C ASN A 113 -8.70 -11.70 -3.09
N ALA A 114 -9.71 -11.99 -2.27
CA ALA A 114 -11.03 -12.42 -2.74
C ALA A 114 -11.79 -11.32 -3.53
N ASP A 115 -11.41 -10.07 -3.33
CA ASP A 115 -12.03 -8.91 -3.99
C ASP A 115 -11.29 -8.52 -5.29
N ASP A 116 -10.20 -9.22 -5.66
CA ASP A 116 -9.46 -9.00 -6.90
C ASP A 116 -10.00 -9.92 -8.02
N PRO A 117 -10.42 -9.36 -9.18
CA PRO A 117 -11.02 -10.15 -10.26
C PRO A 117 -10.08 -11.17 -10.89
N PHE A 118 -8.76 -11.04 -10.73
CA PHE A 118 -7.79 -11.99 -11.27
C PHE A 118 -7.53 -13.18 -10.34
N SER A 119 -7.98 -13.13 -9.09
CA SER A 119 -7.70 -14.17 -8.08
C SER A 119 -8.23 -15.53 -8.47
N GLU A 120 -9.43 -15.62 -9.07
CA GLU A 120 -10.00 -16.89 -9.54
C GLU A 120 -9.14 -17.53 -10.63
N GLY A 121 -8.64 -16.72 -11.58
CA GLY A 121 -7.75 -17.19 -12.64
C GLY A 121 -6.41 -17.70 -12.10
N ILE A 122 -5.86 -17.02 -11.11
CA ILE A 122 -4.61 -17.42 -10.45
C ILE A 122 -4.81 -18.70 -9.62
N ALA A 123 -5.94 -18.82 -8.92
CA ALA A 123 -6.28 -20.01 -8.13
C ALA A 123 -6.29 -21.30 -8.94
N LYS A 124 -6.68 -21.24 -10.22
CA LYS A 124 -6.70 -22.39 -11.14
C LYS A 124 -5.30 -22.84 -11.60
N ARG A 125 -4.25 -22.05 -11.30
CA ARG A 125 -2.86 -22.32 -11.73
C ARG A 125 -2.03 -23.04 -10.68
N THR A 126 -2.54 -23.20 -9.47
CA THR A 126 -1.83 -23.90 -8.38
C THR A 126 -2.48 -25.23 -8.02
N ARG A 127 -1.70 -26.15 -7.45
CA ARG A 127 -2.18 -27.37 -6.82
C ARG A 127 -2.23 -27.27 -5.30
N ALA A 128 -1.70 -26.19 -4.73
CA ALA A 128 -1.73 -25.90 -3.31
C ALA A 128 -3.14 -25.56 -2.83
N ARG A 129 -3.36 -25.61 -1.54
CA ARG A 129 -4.60 -25.15 -0.93
C ARG A 129 -4.77 -23.63 -1.15
N VAL A 130 -5.88 -23.20 -1.70
CA VAL A 130 -6.19 -21.78 -1.89
C VAL A 130 -7.03 -21.26 -0.71
N VAL A 131 -6.62 -20.12 -0.17
CA VAL A 131 -7.36 -19.36 0.85
C VAL A 131 -7.68 -17.98 0.27
N LEU A 132 -8.98 -17.66 0.21
CA LEU A 132 -9.48 -16.37 -0.27
C LEU A 132 -9.79 -15.48 0.94
N ALA A 133 -9.14 -14.33 1.03
CA ALA A 133 -9.36 -13.33 2.08
C ALA A 133 -9.65 -11.96 1.46
N GLY A 134 -10.71 -11.30 1.91
CA GLY A 134 -11.14 -10.02 1.35
C GLY A 134 -12.08 -9.26 2.28
N ILE A 135 -12.38 -8.01 1.96
CA ILE A 135 -13.34 -7.22 2.71
C ILE A 135 -14.76 -7.70 2.41
N ASN A 136 -15.10 -7.81 1.11
CA ASN A 136 -16.45 -8.14 0.66
C ASN A 136 -16.65 -9.66 0.50
N ASN A 137 -15.61 -10.36 0.06
CA ASN A 137 -15.66 -11.77 -0.33
C ASN A 137 -14.59 -12.60 0.40
N GLY A 138 -14.71 -13.93 0.33
CA GLY A 138 -13.73 -14.85 0.88
C GLY A 138 -14.17 -15.55 2.17
N VAL A 139 -13.35 -16.52 2.61
CA VAL A 139 -13.56 -17.30 3.85
C VAL A 139 -13.11 -16.54 5.09
N LEU A 140 -12.24 -15.56 4.91
CA LEU A 140 -11.76 -14.63 5.93
C LEU A 140 -12.09 -13.22 5.47
N ARG A 141 -12.90 -12.50 6.26
CA ARG A 141 -13.43 -11.18 5.88
C ARG A 141 -13.28 -10.15 7.00
N ALA A 142 -13.43 -8.86 6.65
CA ALA A 142 -13.58 -7.79 7.63
C ALA A 142 -14.99 -7.17 7.55
N THR A 143 -15.54 -6.83 8.72
CA THR A 143 -16.78 -6.08 8.86
C THR A 143 -16.63 -5.01 9.93
N GLU A 144 -17.62 -4.14 10.07
CA GLU A 144 -17.62 -3.08 11.09
C GLU A 144 -16.29 -2.28 11.05
N ILE A 145 -15.94 -1.85 9.83
CA ILE A 145 -14.68 -1.12 9.61
C ILE A 145 -14.90 0.34 9.94
N GLU A 146 -14.13 0.84 10.89
CA GLU A 146 -14.10 2.24 11.32
C GLU A 146 -12.70 2.78 11.09
N GLN A 147 -12.60 3.97 10.51
CA GLN A 147 -11.33 4.62 10.21
C GLN A 147 -11.22 5.95 10.94
N SER A 148 -10.02 6.25 11.42
CA SER A 148 -9.67 7.51 12.08
C SER A 148 -8.21 7.85 11.86
N ALA A 149 -7.80 9.04 12.27
CA ALA A 149 -6.39 9.43 12.28
C ALA A 149 -5.50 8.50 13.16
N SER A 150 -6.11 7.79 14.11
CA SER A 150 -5.39 6.82 14.96
C SER A 150 -5.28 5.42 14.34
N GLY A 151 -5.86 5.20 13.14
CA GLY A 151 -5.81 3.93 12.41
C GLY A 151 -7.18 3.38 12.01
N SER A 152 -7.24 2.08 11.76
CA SER A 152 -8.46 1.36 11.39
C SER A 152 -8.83 0.35 12.48
N GLU A 153 -10.10 0.28 12.84
CA GLU A 153 -10.67 -0.78 13.69
C GLU A 153 -11.69 -1.58 12.91
N PHE A 154 -11.70 -2.90 13.06
CA PHE A 154 -12.62 -3.77 12.32
C PHE A 154 -12.78 -5.11 13.02
N THR A 155 -13.83 -5.85 12.62
CA THR A 155 -14.07 -7.22 13.09
C THR A 155 -13.66 -8.22 12.00
N ILE A 156 -12.73 -9.13 12.32
CA ILE A 156 -12.35 -10.25 11.46
C ILE A 156 -13.39 -11.36 11.62
N LEU A 157 -13.87 -11.92 10.51
CA LEU A 157 -14.77 -13.04 10.43
C LEU A 157 -14.09 -14.26 9.80
N GLU A 158 -14.05 -15.39 10.49
CA GLU A 158 -13.52 -16.66 10.00
C GLU A 158 -14.42 -17.82 10.47
N GLY A 159 -15.14 -18.50 9.55
CA GLY A 159 -15.92 -19.69 9.89
C GLY A 159 -16.91 -19.52 11.06
N GLY A 160 -17.52 -18.36 11.22
CA GLY A 160 -18.41 -18.01 12.33
C GLY A 160 -17.70 -17.42 13.56
N HIS A 161 -16.38 -17.48 13.66
CA HIS A 161 -15.61 -16.78 14.68
C HIS A 161 -15.50 -15.29 14.35
N ARG A 162 -15.53 -14.46 15.39
CA ARG A 162 -15.41 -13.00 15.31
C ARG A 162 -14.28 -12.54 16.23
N CYS A 163 -13.38 -11.69 15.73
CA CYS A 163 -12.32 -11.12 16.53
C CYS A 163 -12.14 -9.65 16.16
N ARG A 164 -12.17 -8.74 17.13
CA ARG A 164 -11.89 -7.33 16.92
C ARG A 164 -10.39 -7.15 16.67
N ALA A 165 -10.04 -6.38 15.67
CA ALA A 165 -8.67 -6.07 15.29
C ALA A 165 -8.48 -4.57 15.07
N ARG A 166 -7.23 -4.11 15.17
CA ARG A 166 -6.85 -2.72 14.98
C ARG A 166 -5.56 -2.63 14.18
N LEU A 167 -5.45 -1.61 13.33
CA LEU A 167 -4.23 -1.18 12.66
C LEU A 167 -3.86 0.22 13.14
N SER A 168 -2.57 0.52 13.18
CA SER A 168 -2.05 1.86 13.51
C SER A 168 -2.11 2.85 12.35
N VAL A 169 -2.67 2.45 11.21
CA VAL A 169 -2.81 3.26 9.99
C VAL A 169 -4.22 3.12 9.41
N PRO A 170 -4.77 4.18 8.81
CA PRO A 170 -6.06 4.13 8.13
C PRO A 170 -5.96 3.46 6.75
N GLY A 171 -7.10 3.28 6.10
CA GLY A 171 -7.25 2.86 4.71
C GLY A 171 -7.80 1.45 4.54
N LEU A 172 -8.88 1.31 3.77
CA LEU A 172 -9.50 0.01 3.46
C LEU A 172 -8.51 -0.96 2.82
N HIS A 173 -7.60 -0.46 1.99
CA HIS A 173 -6.56 -1.30 1.39
C HIS A 173 -5.53 -1.80 2.41
N MET A 174 -5.34 -1.10 3.55
CA MET A 174 -4.51 -1.60 4.66
C MET A 174 -5.24 -2.69 5.43
N VAL A 175 -6.57 -2.58 5.61
CA VAL A 175 -7.41 -3.67 6.16
C VAL A 175 -7.34 -4.90 5.24
N GLN A 176 -7.44 -4.71 3.92
CA GLN A 176 -7.29 -5.80 2.95
C GLN A 176 -5.93 -6.51 3.07
N ASN A 177 -4.83 -5.75 3.16
CA ASN A 177 -3.49 -6.30 3.33
C ASN A 177 -3.37 -7.06 4.67
N ALA A 178 -3.99 -6.56 5.73
CA ALA A 178 -4.02 -7.20 7.04
C ALA A 178 -4.77 -8.54 7.02
N LEU A 179 -5.90 -8.63 6.30
CA LEU A 179 -6.64 -9.89 6.14
C LEU A 179 -5.81 -10.97 5.45
N LEU A 180 -5.02 -10.60 4.43
CA LEU A 180 -4.09 -11.54 3.77
C LEU A 180 -3.01 -12.03 4.74
N ALA A 181 -2.50 -11.14 5.60
CA ALA A 181 -1.54 -11.51 6.64
C ALA A 181 -2.16 -12.41 7.71
N VAL A 182 -3.40 -12.16 8.12
CA VAL A 182 -4.15 -13.06 9.03
C VAL A 182 -4.33 -14.43 8.40
N ALA A 183 -4.70 -14.50 7.12
CA ALA A 183 -4.84 -15.77 6.40
C ALA A 183 -3.52 -16.57 6.41
N ALA A 184 -2.37 -15.89 6.26
CA ALA A 184 -1.06 -16.53 6.41
C ALA A 184 -0.82 -17.02 7.84
N GLY A 185 -1.06 -16.21 8.86
CA GLY A 185 -0.94 -16.61 10.26
C GLY A 185 -1.78 -17.84 10.58
N ARG A 186 -3.04 -17.86 10.12
CA ARG A 186 -3.98 -18.97 10.28
C ARG A 186 -3.48 -20.24 9.58
N ALA A 187 -2.92 -20.11 8.38
CA ALA A 187 -2.33 -21.24 7.65
C ALA A 187 -1.18 -21.91 8.42
N PHE A 188 -0.41 -21.14 9.19
CA PHE A 188 0.68 -21.63 10.06
C PHE A 188 0.24 -21.87 11.52
N GLY A 189 -1.07 -21.85 11.81
CA GLY A 189 -1.62 -22.22 13.10
C GLY A 189 -1.42 -21.15 14.20
N VAL A 190 -1.32 -19.88 13.83
CA VAL A 190 -1.46 -18.74 14.76
C VAL A 190 -2.95 -18.58 15.10
N LEU A 191 -3.30 -18.42 16.37
CA LEU A 191 -4.69 -18.21 16.78
C LEU A 191 -5.23 -16.87 16.24
N LEU A 192 -6.54 -16.76 16.00
CA LEU A 192 -7.12 -15.54 15.41
C LEU A 192 -6.90 -14.31 16.31
N GLU A 193 -7.03 -14.48 17.61
CA GLU A 193 -6.79 -13.45 18.63
C GLU A 193 -5.33 -13.00 18.63
N GLU A 194 -4.39 -13.95 18.48
CA GLU A 194 -2.96 -13.63 18.35
C GLU A 194 -2.65 -12.91 17.04
N CYS A 195 -3.35 -13.26 15.94
CA CYS A 195 -3.24 -12.49 14.70
C CYS A 195 -3.68 -11.03 14.91
N ALA A 196 -4.79 -10.80 15.60
CA ALA A 196 -5.27 -9.45 15.91
C ALA A 196 -4.25 -8.64 16.74
N VAL A 197 -3.64 -9.28 17.76
CA VAL A 197 -2.55 -8.65 18.55
C VAL A 197 -1.34 -8.34 17.67
N GLY A 198 -0.96 -9.27 16.78
CA GLY A 198 0.13 -9.07 15.82
C GLY A 198 -0.11 -7.89 14.89
N LEU A 199 -1.34 -7.73 14.39
CA LEU A 199 -1.72 -6.59 13.55
C LEU A 199 -1.60 -5.25 14.31
N ALA A 200 -2.12 -5.19 15.53
CA ALA A 200 -2.13 -3.97 16.35
C ALA A 200 -0.72 -3.47 16.70
N THR A 201 0.26 -4.37 16.76
CA THR A 201 1.66 -4.08 17.13
C THR A 201 2.63 -4.07 15.94
N ALA A 202 2.13 -4.20 14.71
CA ALA A 202 2.96 -4.31 13.53
C ALA A 202 3.83 -3.05 13.28
N PRO A 203 5.15 -3.16 13.25
CA PRO A 203 6.04 -2.06 12.90
C PRO A 203 6.03 -1.88 11.38
N LEU A 204 5.21 -0.96 10.90
CA LEU A 204 5.06 -0.69 9.47
C LEU A 204 6.24 0.12 8.91
N THR A 205 6.62 -0.18 7.69
CA THR A 205 7.58 0.62 6.91
C THR A 205 7.07 2.05 6.78
N LYS A 206 7.98 3.02 6.96
CA LYS A 206 7.67 4.46 6.92
C LYS A 206 7.05 4.90 5.58
N ALA A 207 6.37 6.05 5.61
CA ALA A 207 5.72 6.67 4.45
C ALA A 207 4.66 5.76 3.78
N ARG A 208 3.85 5.08 4.60
CA ARG A 208 2.73 4.21 4.22
C ARG A 208 1.49 4.58 5.05
N LEU A 209 0.78 5.64 4.61
CA LEU A 209 -0.41 6.20 5.28
C LEU A 209 -0.19 6.54 6.77
N GLN A 210 1.01 6.97 7.11
CA GLN A 210 1.30 7.39 8.49
C GLN A 210 0.81 8.81 8.73
N ILE A 211 0.07 9.00 9.82
CA ILE A 211 -0.33 10.33 10.26
C ILE A 211 0.80 10.97 11.07
N LYS A 212 1.14 12.19 10.71
CA LYS A 212 2.08 13.08 11.43
C LYS A 212 1.38 14.40 11.70
N GLU A 213 1.48 14.91 12.90
CA GLU A 213 0.93 16.21 13.24
C GLU A 213 2.06 17.25 13.41
N ILE A 214 1.91 18.40 12.76
CA ILE A 214 2.85 19.52 12.82
C ILE A 214 2.04 20.80 13.02
N ASN A 215 2.13 21.40 14.21
CA ASN A 215 1.45 22.64 14.57
C ASN A 215 -0.07 22.64 14.29
N GLY A 216 -0.75 21.53 14.62
CA GLY A 216 -2.19 21.37 14.43
C GLY A 216 -2.61 21.00 13.00
N VAL A 217 -1.66 20.85 12.06
CA VAL A 217 -1.89 20.32 10.72
C VAL A 217 -1.55 18.84 10.69
N GLN A 218 -2.45 18.01 10.19
CA GLN A 218 -2.23 16.56 10.04
C GLN A 218 -1.76 16.22 8.64
N PHE A 219 -0.68 15.44 8.54
CA PHE A 219 -0.13 14.92 7.30
C PHE A 219 -0.37 13.42 7.19
N LEU A 220 -1.08 12.99 6.17
CA LEU A 220 -1.20 11.60 5.76
C LEU A 220 -0.04 11.29 4.82
N ASP A 221 1.07 10.80 5.37
CA ASP A 221 2.31 10.51 4.64
C ASP A 221 2.21 9.14 3.94
N ASP A 222 2.00 9.16 2.62
CA ASP A 222 2.03 7.98 1.74
C ASP A 222 3.04 8.18 0.60
N SER A 223 4.16 8.82 0.91
CA SER A 223 5.18 9.30 -0.05
C SER A 223 6.15 8.23 -0.55
N TYR A 224 6.03 6.97 -0.11
CA TYR A 224 6.99 5.92 -0.48
C TYR A 224 7.01 5.63 -1.98
N ASN A 225 5.86 5.46 -2.61
CA ASN A 225 5.70 5.21 -4.04
C ASN A 225 4.28 5.48 -4.51
N ALA A 226 4.08 5.63 -5.83
CA ALA A 226 2.78 5.91 -6.42
C ALA A 226 2.56 5.19 -7.75
N ASN A 227 1.32 4.78 -7.97
CA ASN A 227 0.71 4.41 -9.24
C ASN A 227 -0.78 4.80 -9.20
N PRO A 228 -1.53 4.79 -10.31
CA PRO A 228 -2.91 5.27 -10.35
C PRO A 228 -3.82 4.61 -9.30
N ASP A 229 -3.75 3.29 -9.14
CA ASP A 229 -4.58 2.56 -8.17
C ASP A 229 -4.29 3.00 -6.73
N SER A 230 -3.00 3.13 -6.38
CA SER A 230 -2.58 3.54 -5.03
C SER A 230 -2.85 5.01 -4.75
N MET A 231 -2.78 5.89 -5.76
CA MET A 231 -3.17 7.31 -5.64
C MET A 231 -4.65 7.43 -5.32
N LYS A 232 -5.52 6.77 -6.11
CA LYS A 232 -6.97 6.76 -5.90
C LYS A 232 -7.33 6.19 -4.52
N ALA A 233 -6.67 5.11 -4.09
CA ALA A 233 -6.90 4.54 -2.76
C ALA A 233 -6.50 5.50 -1.63
N ALA A 234 -5.39 6.24 -1.77
CA ALA A 234 -4.97 7.24 -0.78
C ALA A 234 -5.91 8.45 -0.75
N LEU A 235 -6.40 8.92 -1.90
CA LEU A 235 -7.41 9.99 -1.98
C LEU A 235 -8.71 9.59 -1.28
N ARG A 236 -9.20 8.37 -1.50
CA ARG A 236 -10.39 7.86 -0.77
C ARG A 236 -10.13 7.83 0.72
N THR A 237 -8.97 7.34 1.16
CA THR A 237 -8.60 7.35 2.58
C THR A 237 -8.58 8.78 3.14
N LEU A 238 -8.01 9.76 2.42
CA LEU A 238 -8.04 11.17 2.81
C LEU A 238 -9.47 11.66 3.07
N MET A 239 -10.41 11.30 2.19
CA MET A 239 -11.80 11.76 2.27
C MET A 239 -12.64 10.99 3.31
N GLU A 240 -12.25 9.76 3.66
CA GLU A 240 -12.92 8.95 4.69
C GLU A 240 -12.50 9.33 6.12
N LEU A 241 -11.37 10.02 6.29
CA LEU A 241 -10.90 10.46 7.59
C LEU A 241 -11.60 11.76 8.02
N ASP A 242 -11.89 11.84 9.33
CA ASP A 242 -12.37 13.09 9.92
C ASP A 242 -11.26 14.14 9.91
N ALA A 243 -11.63 15.37 9.58
CA ALA A 243 -10.77 16.55 9.64
C ALA A 243 -11.59 17.74 10.12
N ASP A 244 -11.05 18.53 11.02
CA ASP A 244 -11.69 19.76 11.50
C ASP A 244 -11.65 20.88 10.44
N GLY A 245 -10.62 20.85 9.58
CA GLY A 245 -10.40 21.77 8.48
C GLY A 245 -10.57 21.11 7.10
N ARG A 246 -9.75 21.59 6.16
CA ARG A 246 -9.78 21.15 4.75
C ARG A 246 -9.05 19.82 4.55
N ARG A 247 -9.43 19.11 3.50
CA ARG A 247 -8.71 17.95 2.96
C ARG A 247 -7.93 18.37 1.73
N ILE A 248 -6.60 18.40 1.86
CA ILE A 248 -5.68 18.88 0.82
C ILE A 248 -4.88 17.72 0.27
N ALA A 249 -4.67 17.63 -1.04
CA ALA A 249 -3.84 16.63 -1.67
C ALA A 249 -2.60 17.26 -2.32
N VAL A 250 -1.39 16.79 -1.97
CA VAL A 250 -0.13 17.18 -2.61
C VAL A 250 0.42 15.96 -3.32
N LEU A 251 0.35 15.97 -4.66
CA LEU A 251 0.56 14.80 -5.50
C LEU A 251 1.70 15.00 -6.50
N GLY A 252 2.69 14.11 -6.46
CA GLY A 252 3.78 14.07 -7.42
C GLY A 252 3.54 13.07 -8.56
N GLU A 253 4.54 12.94 -9.44
CA GLU A 253 4.51 12.02 -10.58
C GLU A 253 4.32 10.56 -10.18
N MET A 254 3.73 9.80 -11.09
CA MET A 254 3.72 8.33 -11.09
C MET A 254 4.61 7.82 -12.22
N ARG A 255 5.36 6.76 -11.99
CA ARG A 255 6.33 6.22 -12.95
C ARG A 255 5.96 4.83 -13.44
N GLU A 256 6.66 4.38 -14.49
CA GLU A 256 6.50 3.04 -15.10
C GLU A 256 5.10 2.78 -15.67
N LEU A 257 4.47 3.86 -16.19
CA LEU A 257 3.18 3.84 -16.84
C LEU A 257 3.29 3.81 -18.37
N GLY A 258 4.46 4.18 -18.94
CA GLY A 258 4.67 4.22 -20.39
C GLY A 258 3.63 5.05 -21.13
N ALA A 259 2.98 4.47 -22.13
CA ALA A 259 1.93 5.13 -22.91
C ALA A 259 0.69 5.54 -22.08
N GLU A 260 0.46 4.87 -20.94
CA GLU A 260 -0.67 5.18 -20.04
C GLU A 260 -0.35 6.31 -19.06
N SER A 261 0.85 6.93 -19.14
CA SER A 261 1.30 7.93 -18.16
C SER A 261 0.37 9.13 -18.11
N GLN A 262 0.09 9.77 -19.24
CA GLN A 262 -0.80 10.93 -19.27
C GLN A 262 -2.18 10.60 -18.73
N ARG A 263 -2.80 9.53 -19.23
CA ARG A 263 -4.13 9.10 -18.82
C ARG A 263 -4.18 8.76 -17.33
N GLY A 264 -3.20 8.01 -16.81
CA GLY A 264 -3.14 7.66 -15.40
C GLY A 264 -3.08 8.88 -14.48
N HIS A 265 -2.35 9.94 -14.88
CA HIS A 265 -2.31 11.19 -14.12
C HIS A 265 -3.62 11.98 -14.25
N GLU A 266 -4.22 12.03 -15.44
CA GLU A 266 -5.54 12.66 -15.64
C GLU A 266 -6.62 11.99 -14.77
N GLU A 267 -6.69 10.65 -14.76
CA GLU A 267 -7.64 9.89 -13.95
C GLU A 267 -7.51 10.15 -12.44
N VAL A 268 -6.29 10.40 -11.94
CA VAL A 268 -6.07 10.75 -10.52
C VAL A 268 -6.62 12.14 -10.22
N GLY A 269 -6.42 13.10 -11.12
CA GLY A 269 -6.97 14.45 -10.98
C GLY A 269 -8.51 14.45 -11.02
N GLU A 270 -9.10 13.72 -11.96
CA GLU A 270 -10.56 13.53 -12.05
C GLU A 270 -11.13 12.86 -10.77
N GLU A 271 -10.46 11.84 -10.23
CA GLU A 271 -10.87 11.18 -8.98
C GLU A 271 -10.81 12.16 -7.80
N ALA A 272 -9.75 12.99 -7.69
CA ALA A 272 -9.64 13.97 -6.63
C ALA A 272 -10.81 14.99 -6.66
N ALA A 273 -11.19 15.47 -7.85
CA ALA A 273 -12.33 16.34 -8.02
C ALA A 273 -13.66 15.62 -7.69
N ALA A 274 -13.85 14.40 -8.20
CA ALA A 274 -15.06 13.61 -7.96
C ALA A 274 -15.28 13.28 -6.47
N LEU A 275 -14.20 13.06 -5.72
CA LEU A 275 -14.23 12.83 -4.29
C LEU A 275 -14.47 14.10 -3.46
N GLY A 276 -14.35 15.30 -4.07
CA GLY A 276 -14.55 16.57 -3.39
C GLY A 276 -13.37 16.99 -2.50
N VAL A 277 -12.13 16.72 -2.91
CA VAL A 277 -10.92 17.26 -2.26
C VAL A 277 -11.01 18.78 -2.26
N ASP A 278 -10.70 19.44 -1.12
CA ASP A 278 -10.87 20.90 -0.99
C ASP A 278 -9.81 21.69 -1.78
N GLN A 279 -8.59 21.15 -1.86
CA GLN A 279 -7.48 21.74 -2.61
C GLN A 279 -6.48 20.68 -3.07
N LEU A 280 -5.89 20.88 -4.27
CA LEU A 280 -4.88 20.01 -4.83
C LEU A 280 -3.65 20.82 -5.25
N ILE A 281 -2.45 20.30 -4.94
CA ILE A 281 -1.17 20.81 -5.43
C ILE A 281 -0.47 19.66 -6.19
N GLY A 282 -0.32 19.82 -7.51
CA GLY A 282 0.45 18.88 -8.35
C GLY A 282 1.90 19.31 -8.41
N ILE A 283 2.85 18.35 -8.23
CA ILE A 283 4.30 18.64 -8.24
C ILE A 283 4.94 18.19 -9.56
N GLY A 284 5.64 19.11 -10.22
CA GLY A 284 6.33 18.89 -11.47
C GLY A 284 5.39 18.78 -12.68
N GLU A 285 5.95 18.49 -13.86
CA GLU A 285 5.21 18.41 -15.11
C GLU A 285 4.01 17.44 -15.02
N MET A 286 4.23 16.22 -14.55
CA MET A 286 3.19 15.21 -14.44
C MET A 286 2.19 15.52 -13.32
N GLY A 287 2.61 16.17 -12.24
CA GLY A 287 1.73 16.73 -11.23
C GLY A 287 0.84 17.84 -11.79
N GLY A 288 1.36 18.63 -12.75
CA GLY A 288 0.59 19.62 -13.51
C GLY A 288 -0.54 19.00 -14.35
N ILE A 289 -0.35 17.77 -14.87
CA ILE A 289 -1.42 17.02 -15.54
C ILE A 289 -2.52 16.64 -14.54
N ILE A 290 -2.15 16.18 -13.32
CA ILE A 290 -3.12 15.87 -12.26
C ILE A 290 -3.93 17.12 -11.91
N SER A 291 -3.26 18.23 -11.59
CA SER A 291 -3.93 19.49 -11.20
C SER A 291 -4.78 20.06 -12.32
N GLY A 292 -4.31 19.97 -13.57
CA GLY A 292 -5.05 20.42 -14.75
C GLY A 292 -6.32 19.59 -15.01
N ALA A 293 -6.26 18.27 -14.82
CA ALA A 293 -7.41 17.38 -14.94
C ALA A 293 -8.42 17.61 -13.80
N ALA A 294 -7.95 17.78 -12.57
CA ALA A 294 -8.79 18.12 -11.43
C ALA A 294 -9.54 19.42 -11.64
N LYS A 295 -8.86 20.46 -12.16
CA LYS A 295 -9.47 21.76 -12.49
C LYS A 295 -10.53 21.64 -13.58
N LYS A 296 -10.26 20.88 -14.64
CA LYS A 296 -11.23 20.60 -15.70
C LYS A 296 -12.46 19.84 -15.17
N ALA A 297 -12.27 18.97 -14.18
CA ALA A 297 -13.35 18.23 -13.53
C ALA A 297 -14.09 19.02 -12.43
N GLY A 298 -13.76 20.30 -12.22
CA GLY A 298 -14.49 21.21 -11.33
C GLY A 298 -13.84 21.50 -9.98
N LEU A 299 -12.62 21.02 -9.73
CA LEU A 299 -11.86 21.38 -8.52
C LEU A 299 -11.22 22.77 -8.73
N GLU A 300 -11.89 23.84 -8.26
CA GLU A 300 -11.43 25.22 -8.48
C GLU A 300 -10.05 25.52 -7.88
N LYS A 301 -9.79 25.03 -6.66
CA LYS A 301 -8.50 25.19 -5.96
C LYS A 301 -7.54 24.07 -6.33
N SER A 302 -6.94 24.19 -7.50
CA SER A 302 -5.98 23.21 -8.02
C SER A 302 -4.80 23.94 -8.63
N ASP A 303 -3.64 23.80 -8.00
CA ASP A 303 -2.41 24.52 -8.31
C ASP A 303 -1.31 23.55 -8.77
N THR A 304 -0.28 24.08 -9.42
CA THR A 304 0.92 23.32 -9.82
C THR A 304 2.15 23.99 -9.23
N ALA A 305 3.02 23.20 -8.61
CA ALA A 305 4.35 23.60 -8.18
C ALA A 305 5.41 22.93 -9.06
N GLU A 306 6.48 23.64 -9.42
CA GLU A 306 7.56 23.09 -10.24
C GLU A 306 8.44 22.10 -9.46
N SER A 307 8.48 22.22 -8.13
CA SER A 307 9.31 21.41 -7.23
C SER A 307 8.66 21.13 -5.89
N THR A 308 9.23 20.17 -5.14
CA THR A 308 8.82 19.91 -3.74
C THR A 308 9.05 21.12 -2.83
N SER A 309 10.04 21.97 -3.11
CA SER A 309 10.27 23.20 -2.36
C SER A 309 9.14 24.20 -2.57
N GLU A 310 8.77 24.45 -3.83
CA GLU A 310 7.68 25.37 -4.14
C GLU A 310 6.32 24.84 -3.62
N ALA A 311 6.09 23.51 -3.71
CA ALA A 311 4.91 22.91 -3.13
C ALA A 311 4.85 23.09 -1.61
N ALA A 312 6.02 23.03 -0.93
CA ALA A 312 6.11 23.30 0.50
C ALA A 312 5.83 24.78 0.82
N ASP A 313 6.36 25.71 0.02
CA ASP A 313 6.12 27.15 0.19
C ASP A 313 4.62 27.48 0.03
N LEU A 314 3.98 26.98 -1.05
CA LEU A 314 2.54 27.10 -1.25
C LEU A 314 1.76 26.54 -0.06
N LEU A 315 2.15 25.37 0.44
CA LEU A 315 1.48 24.71 1.54
C LEU A 315 1.65 25.49 2.86
N ILE A 316 2.83 26.08 3.11
CA ILE A 316 3.11 26.91 4.29
C ILE A 316 2.19 28.13 4.31
N ASP A 317 1.93 28.74 3.15
CA ASP A 317 1.08 29.91 3.02
C ASP A 317 -0.40 29.62 3.22
N ILE A 318 -0.87 28.42 2.84
CA ILE A 318 -2.29 28.10 2.84
C ILE A 318 -2.74 27.21 4.00
N ALA A 319 -1.85 26.35 4.56
CA ALA A 319 -2.26 25.36 5.55
C ALA A 319 -2.61 25.99 6.90
N GLU A 320 -3.74 25.59 7.44
CA GLU A 320 -4.28 26.05 8.72
C GLU A 320 -4.42 24.89 9.71
N PRO A 321 -4.35 25.14 11.03
CA PRO A 321 -4.65 24.12 12.03
C PRO A 321 -6.02 23.48 11.77
N GLY A 322 -6.08 22.15 11.87
CA GLY A 322 -7.27 21.36 11.55
C GLY A 322 -7.24 20.75 10.15
N ASP A 323 -6.40 21.25 9.23
CA ASP A 323 -6.28 20.67 7.88
C ASP A 323 -5.66 19.26 7.93
N LEU A 324 -6.15 18.37 7.05
CA LEU A 324 -5.61 17.04 6.77
C LEU A 324 -5.02 17.02 5.36
N ILE A 325 -3.73 16.70 5.24
CA ILE A 325 -2.96 16.85 4.01
C ILE A 325 -2.38 15.50 3.58
N LEU A 326 -2.82 14.97 2.43
CA LEU A 326 -2.21 13.80 1.81
C LEU A 326 -0.95 14.20 1.05
N ILE A 327 0.16 13.50 1.31
CA ILE A 327 1.42 13.64 0.55
C ILE A 327 1.73 12.31 -0.15
N LYS A 328 1.75 12.31 -1.51
CA LYS A 328 2.00 11.10 -2.26
C LYS A 328 2.66 11.36 -3.62
N GLY A 329 3.62 10.48 -3.98
CA GLY A 329 4.31 10.51 -5.27
C GLY A 329 5.17 9.28 -5.46
N SER A 330 5.78 9.14 -6.65
CA SER A 330 6.77 8.10 -6.89
C SER A 330 8.01 8.31 -6.01
N ARG A 331 8.80 7.26 -5.83
CA ARG A 331 10.01 7.33 -4.98
C ARG A 331 10.98 8.43 -5.41
N LEU A 332 11.06 8.73 -6.71
CA LEU A 332 11.94 9.75 -7.23
C LEU A 332 11.38 11.17 -7.11
N ALA A 333 10.07 11.32 -6.97
CA ALA A 333 9.43 12.62 -6.74
C ALA A 333 9.75 13.19 -5.34
N ARG A 334 10.21 12.35 -4.40
CA ARG A 334 10.64 12.73 -3.05
C ARG A 334 9.63 13.63 -2.34
N THR A 335 8.36 13.33 -2.47
CA THR A 335 7.28 14.17 -1.92
C THR A 335 7.32 14.28 -0.39
N GLU A 336 8.02 13.36 0.31
CA GLU A 336 8.33 13.48 1.73
C GLU A 336 9.10 14.76 2.12
N ASP A 337 9.85 15.35 1.17
CA ASP A 337 10.60 16.58 1.39
C ASP A 337 9.67 17.79 1.65
N VAL A 338 8.43 17.76 1.16
CA VAL A 338 7.39 18.76 1.45
C VAL A 338 7.07 18.79 2.95
N ILE A 339 6.89 17.62 3.57
CA ILE A 339 6.62 17.53 5.02
C ILE A 339 7.82 18.06 5.82
N ALA A 340 9.04 17.69 5.41
CA ALA A 340 10.26 18.11 6.07
C ALA A 340 10.46 19.63 6.00
N ALA A 341 10.21 20.24 4.85
CA ALA A 341 10.30 21.67 4.66
C ALA A 341 9.23 22.44 5.45
N PHE A 342 7.99 21.95 5.46
CA PHE A 342 6.90 22.50 6.26
C PHE A 342 7.23 22.48 7.75
N ALA A 343 7.72 21.35 8.27
CA ALA A 343 8.12 21.23 9.69
C ALA A 343 9.18 22.27 10.06
N LYS A 344 10.24 22.38 9.25
CA LYS A 344 11.34 23.34 9.46
C LYS A 344 10.87 24.79 9.49
N ALA A 345 9.98 25.18 8.57
CA ALA A 345 9.44 26.55 8.51
C ALA A 345 8.62 26.89 9.75
N ARG A 346 7.82 25.96 10.25
CA ARG A 346 6.98 26.16 11.43
C ARG A 346 7.75 26.08 12.76
N GLU A 347 8.91 25.41 12.80
CA GLU A 347 9.83 25.47 13.95
C GLU A 347 10.52 26.85 14.04
N GLY A 348 10.94 27.42 12.90
CA GLY A 348 11.59 28.74 12.84
C GLY A 348 10.66 29.91 13.18
N ALA A 349 9.35 29.74 13.07
CA ALA A 349 8.36 30.78 13.42
C ALA A 349 8.05 30.86 14.93
N ARG A 350 8.63 29.99 15.76
CA ARG A 350 8.46 29.98 17.22
C ARG A 350 9.56 30.71 17.98
N VAL A 351 10.52 31.36 17.30
CA VAL A 351 11.63 32.17 17.91
C VAL A 351 11.31 33.69 17.77
#